data_7a411533f2e7e56c40dc8987a857062b
#
_entry.id   7a411533f2e7e56c40dc8987a857062b
#
_cell.length_a   1.000
_cell.length_b   1.000
_cell.length_c   1.000
_cell.angle_alpha   90.00
_cell.angle_beta   90.00
_cell.angle_gamma   90.00
#
_symmetry.space_group_name_H-M   'P 1'
#
loop_
_entity.id
_entity.type
_entity.pdbx_description
1 polymer ?
#
loop_
_entity_poly.entity_id
_entity_poly.type
_entity_poly.pdbx_seq_one_letter_code
_entity_poly.pdbx_strand_id
1 'polypeptide(L)'
;LRVPSDFNYLDEEIIQRIYPMGNPPQIVLSDETDYFFSVGLSYLDYNLPEIGLKKYVQNIWTALDRLGPKTGFIKLEMIKSKDNTPIAVLEFTSLAIDTAVYNIQFHASIQGKVLMGTINFPFSRKERLVPLVREIIISLKNLTKKEEII
;
A
#
# COMPACT_ATOMS: atom_id res chain seq x y z
N LEU A 1 -10.67 -4.41 4.03
CA LEU A 1 -10.04 -3.11 4.16
C LEU A 1 -11.10 -2.02 4.24
N ARG A 2 -10.98 -1.12 5.21
CA ARG A 2 -11.89 0.01 5.34
C ARG A 2 -11.18 1.29 4.92
N VAL A 3 -11.84 2.07 4.06
CA VAL A 3 -11.36 3.37 3.60
C VAL A 3 -12.37 4.45 3.99
N PRO A 4 -11.97 5.74 3.96
CA PRO A 4 -12.92 6.83 4.22
C PRO A 4 -14.17 6.74 3.35
N SER A 5 -15.31 7.17 3.89
CA SER A 5 -16.61 7.02 3.23
C SER A 5 -16.75 7.83 1.94
N ASP A 6 -15.93 8.86 1.76
CA ASP A 6 -15.89 9.68 0.55
C ASP A 6 -14.98 9.11 -0.55
N PHE A 7 -14.33 7.96 -0.30
CA PHE A 7 -13.52 7.29 -1.31
C PHE A 7 -14.40 6.50 -2.26
N ASN A 8 -14.07 6.59 -3.54
CA ASN A 8 -14.74 5.87 -4.61
C ASN A 8 -13.73 5.13 -5.47
N TYR A 9 -14.18 4.07 -6.14
CA TYR A 9 -13.39 3.40 -7.15
C TYR A 9 -13.15 4.35 -8.32
N LEU A 10 -11.90 4.45 -8.76
CA LEU A 10 -11.58 5.22 -9.96
C LEU A 10 -11.80 4.38 -11.19
N ASP A 11 -12.30 5.00 -12.26
CA ASP A 11 -12.44 4.32 -13.54
C ASP A 11 -11.08 4.17 -14.23
N GLU A 12 -11.05 3.33 -15.25
CA GLU A 12 -9.81 2.99 -15.96
C GLU A 12 -9.15 4.19 -16.61
N GLU A 13 -9.92 5.12 -17.12
CA GLU A 13 -9.38 6.33 -17.76
C GLU A 13 -8.62 7.21 -16.77
N ILE A 14 -9.19 7.41 -15.57
CA ILE A 14 -8.55 8.18 -14.52
C ILE A 14 -7.30 7.46 -14.00
N ILE A 15 -7.39 6.14 -13.82
CA ILE A 15 -6.25 5.32 -13.39
C ILE A 15 -5.08 5.47 -14.35
N GLN A 16 -5.32 5.45 -15.65
CA GLN A 16 -4.28 5.62 -16.67
C GLN A 16 -3.63 6.99 -16.60
N ARG A 17 -4.37 8.04 -16.26
CA ARG A 17 -3.80 9.37 -16.06
C ARG A 17 -2.89 9.45 -14.86
N ILE A 18 -3.28 8.81 -13.75
CA ILE A 18 -2.51 8.84 -12.49
C ILE A 18 -1.27 7.96 -12.60
N TYR A 19 -1.35 6.87 -13.35
CA TYR A 19 -0.26 5.91 -13.54
C TYR A 19 0.14 5.84 -15.03
N PRO A 20 0.74 6.92 -15.57
CA PRO A 20 1.02 6.98 -17.03
C PRO A 20 2.12 6.02 -17.50
N MET A 21 2.92 5.48 -16.56
CA MET A 21 4.05 4.59 -16.89
C MET A 21 3.66 3.13 -17.03
N GLY A 22 2.37 2.81 -16.99
CA GLY A 22 1.88 1.43 -17.07
C GLY A 22 1.90 0.68 -15.74
N ASN A 23 1.37 -0.53 -15.74
CA ASN A 23 1.25 -1.40 -14.56
C ASN A 23 0.55 -0.74 -13.35
N PRO A 24 -0.64 -0.16 -13.56
CA PRO A 24 -1.39 0.41 -12.45
C PRO A 24 -1.87 -0.69 -11.49
N PRO A 25 -2.20 -0.33 -10.23
CA PRO A 25 -2.88 -1.26 -9.35
C PRO A 25 -4.20 -1.77 -9.96
N GLN A 26 -4.61 -2.97 -9.58
CA GLN A 26 -5.86 -3.57 -10.07
C GLN A 26 -7.09 -2.80 -9.61
N ILE A 27 -7.03 -2.25 -8.39
CA ILE A 27 -8.09 -1.46 -7.79
C ILE A 27 -7.46 -0.18 -7.28
N VAL A 28 -8.07 0.96 -7.58
CA VAL A 28 -7.67 2.26 -7.02
C VAL A 28 -8.90 2.93 -6.42
N LEU A 29 -8.77 3.32 -5.16
CA LEU A 29 -9.79 4.06 -4.41
C LEU A 29 -9.23 5.44 -4.07
N SER A 30 -10.01 6.48 -4.24
CA SER A 30 -9.54 7.84 -3.99
C SER A 30 -10.69 8.75 -3.56
N ASP A 31 -10.33 9.85 -2.88
CA ASP A 31 -11.23 10.98 -2.73
C ASP A 31 -11.35 11.64 -4.12
N GLU A 32 -12.53 11.85 -4.63
CA GLU A 32 -12.72 12.37 -5.99
C GLU A 32 -12.37 13.85 -6.15
N THR A 33 -11.95 14.52 -5.07
CA THR A 33 -11.75 15.97 -5.08
C THR A 33 -10.47 16.39 -5.81
N ASP A 34 -9.33 15.76 -5.47
CA ASP A 34 -8.04 16.16 -6.02
C ASP A 34 -7.13 14.97 -6.37
N TYR A 35 -7.54 13.76 -6.05
CA TYR A 35 -6.80 12.50 -6.27
C TYR A 35 -5.40 12.49 -5.62
N PHE A 36 -5.13 13.37 -4.66
CA PHE A 36 -3.85 13.41 -3.96
C PHE A 36 -3.75 12.38 -2.83
N PHE A 37 -4.85 11.74 -2.50
CA PHE A 37 -4.87 10.68 -1.50
C PHE A 37 -5.59 9.48 -2.10
N SER A 38 -4.83 8.45 -2.44
CA SER A 38 -5.39 7.25 -3.09
C SER A 38 -4.82 5.99 -2.46
N VAL A 39 -5.60 4.92 -2.54
CA VAL A 39 -5.20 3.57 -2.13
C VAL A 39 -5.26 2.68 -3.36
N GLY A 40 -4.11 2.16 -3.76
CA GLY A 40 -4.02 1.17 -4.83
C GLY A 40 -3.85 -0.23 -4.25
N LEU A 41 -4.57 -1.20 -4.79
CA LEU A 41 -4.52 -2.60 -4.36
C LEU A 41 -4.21 -3.50 -5.54
N SER A 42 -3.30 -4.43 -5.33
CA SER A 42 -2.96 -5.47 -6.31
C SER A 42 -2.81 -6.82 -5.62
N TYR A 43 -3.45 -7.83 -6.18
CA TYR A 43 -3.26 -9.21 -5.76
C TYR A 43 -2.36 -9.90 -6.77
N LEU A 44 -1.14 -10.23 -6.32
CA LEU A 44 -0.09 -10.72 -7.20
C LEU A 44 -0.06 -12.24 -7.21
N ASP A 45 0.10 -12.83 -8.39
CA ASP A 45 0.26 -14.27 -8.54
C ASP A 45 1.69 -14.68 -8.21
N TYR A 46 2.06 -14.52 -6.96
CA TYR A 46 3.38 -14.82 -6.42
C TYR A 46 3.20 -15.56 -5.10
N ASN A 47 3.72 -16.78 -5.03
CA ASN A 47 3.59 -17.60 -3.82
C ASN A 47 4.49 -17.05 -2.72
N LEU A 48 3.86 -16.66 -1.60
CA LEU A 48 4.58 -16.11 -0.47
C LEU A 48 3.92 -16.56 0.84
N PRO A 49 4.54 -17.47 1.59
CA PRO A 49 4.03 -17.80 2.93
C PRO A 49 4.27 -16.62 3.89
N GLU A 50 3.45 -16.54 4.93
CA GLU A 50 3.57 -15.46 5.92
C GLU A 50 4.98 -15.32 6.49
N ILE A 51 5.66 -16.41 6.73
CA ILE A 51 7.01 -16.41 7.30
C ILE A 51 8.04 -15.70 6.40
N GLY A 52 7.80 -15.66 5.09
CA GLY A 52 8.67 -14.99 4.13
C GLY A 52 8.38 -13.51 3.90
N LEU A 53 7.33 -12.99 4.53
CA LEU A 53 6.81 -11.65 4.23
C LEU A 53 7.83 -10.53 4.51
N LYS A 54 8.49 -10.56 5.67
CA LYS A 54 9.46 -9.54 6.03
C LYS A 54 10.63 -9.50 5.05
N LYS A 55 11.19 -10.66 4.72
CA LYS A 55 12.30 -10.77 3.78
C LYS A 55 11.91 -10.29 2.38
N TYR A 56 10.71 -10.63 1.94
CA TYR A 56 10.17 -10.18 0.67
C TYR A 56 10.15 -8.66 0.57
N VAL A 57 9.66 -7.98 1.61
CA VAL A 57 9.57 -6.52 1.62
C VAL A 57 10.95 -5.87 1.78
N GLN A 58 11.87 -6.48 2.53
CA GLN A 58 13.26 -6.03 2.58
C GLN A 58 13.89 -6.04 1.19
N ASN A 59 13.62 -7.07 0.39
CA ASN A 59 14.12 -7.16 -0.97
C ASN A 59 13.49 -6.09 -1.89
N ILE A 60 12.22 -5.77 -1.69
CA ILE A 60 11.56 -4.67 -2.41
C ILE A 60 12.27 -3.35 -2.11
N TRP A 61 12.54 -3.06 -0.84
CA TRP A 61 13.24 -1.83 -0.48
C TRP A 61 14.64 -1.78 -1.12
N THR A 62 15.38 -2.88 -1.09
CA THR A 62 16.70 -2.95 -1.72
C THR A 62 16.63 -2.61 -3.20
N ALA A 63 15.60 -3.11 -3.91
CA ALA A 63 15.41 -2.80 -5.32
C ALA A 63 15.05 -1.32 -5.55
N LEU A 64 14.17 -0.76 -4.72
CA LEU A 64 13.79 0.66 -4.81
C LEU A 64 14.97 1.59 -4.54
N ASP A 65 15.80 1.27 -3.55
CA ASP A 65 16.96 2.06 -3.19
C ASP A 65 17.99 2.13 -4.34
N ARG A 66 18.09 1.07 -5.14
CA ARG A 66 18.96 1.04 -6.31
C ARG A 66 18.50 1.90 -7.48
N LEU A 67 17.21 2.27 -7.52
CA LEU A 67 16.65 3.05 -8.61
C LEU A 67 17.05 4.52 -8.57
N GLY A 68 17.71 4.97 -7.51
CA GLY A 68 18.33 6.28 -7.52
C GLY A 68 18.20 7.10 -6.26
N PRO A 69 18.83 8.28 -6.23
CA PRO A 69 18.92 9.13 -5.04
C PRO A 69 17.62 9.87 -4.70
N LYS A 70 16.54 9.62 -5.43
CA LYS A 70 15.25 10.31 -5.27
C LYS A 70 14.32 9.64 -4.26
N THR A 71 14.72 8.50 -3.67
CA THR A 71 13.94 7.81 -2.66
C THR A 71 14.64 7.92 -1.30
N GLY A 72 13.84 8.14 -0.26
CA GLY A 72 14.33 8.22 1.11
C GLY A 72 13.63 7.20 1.99
N PHE A 73 14.40 6.27 2.60
CA PHE A 73 13.85 5.30 3.53
C PHE A 73 13.38 5.97 4.81
N ILE A 74 12.21 5.60 5.30
CA ILE A 74 11.70 6.02 6.60
C ILE A 74 11.70 4.84 7.55
N LYS A 75 10.92 3.79 7.26
CA LYS A 75 10.92 2.59 8.09
C LYS A 75 10.30 1.39 7.40
N LEU A 76 10.65 0.22 7.89
CA LEU A 76 9.99 -1.05 7.59
C LEU A 76 9.54 -1.67 8.91
N GLU A 77 8.27 -1.99 9.02
CA GLU A 77 7.66 -2.44 10.27
C GLU A 77 6.74 -3.63 10.01
N MET A 78 6.81 -4.62 10.88
CA MET A 78 5.84 -5.73 10.89
C MET A 78 4.75 -5.40 11.90
N ILE A 79 3.51 -5.34 11.44
CA ILE A 79 2.34 -5.10 12.29
C ILE A 79 1.32 -6.22 12.09
N LYS A 80 0.25 -6.19 12.89
CA LYS A 80 -0.88 -7.09 12.72
C LYS A 80 -2.16 -6.30 12.56
N SER A 81 -3.02 -6.77 11.67
CA SER A 81 -4.37 -6.22 11.53
C SER A 81 -5.24 -6.57 12.74
N LYS A 82 -6.46 -6.06 12.76
CA LYS A 82 -7.42 -6.35 13.84
C LYS A 82 -7.80 -7.83 13.92
N ASP A 83 -7.69 -8.58 12.82
CA ASP A 83 -7.92 -10.03 12.80
C ASP A 83 -6.62 -10.85 12.90
N ASN A 84 -5.53 -10.23 13.38
CA ASN A 84 -4.23 -10.85 13.57
C ASN A 84 -3.50 -11.26 12.28
N THR A 85 -3.88 -10.73 11.13
CA THR A 85 -3.13 -10.97 9.90
C THR A 85 -1.82 -10.19 9.92
N PRO A 86 -0.65 -10.85 9.73
CA PRO A 86 0.63 -10.14 9.63
C PRO A 86 0.68 -9.24 8.39
N ILE A 87 1.18 -8.04 8.58
CA ILE A 87 1.33 -7.05 7.52
C ILE A 87 2.72 -6.43 7.62
N ALA A 88 3.45 -6.39 6.51
CA ALA A 88 4.70 -5.64 6.41
C ALA A 88 4.41 -4.26 5.83
N VAL A 89 4.82 -3.22 6.52
CA VAL A 89 4.58 -1.83 6.11
C VAL A 89 5.92 -1.17 5.84
N LEU A 90 6.08 -0.69 4.61
CA LEU A 90 7.26 0.03 4.15
C LEU A 90 6.88 1.49 3.91
N GLU A 91 7.58 2.41 4.58
CA GLU A 91 7.37 3.85 4.41
C GLU A 91 8.63 4.48 3.84
N PHE A 92 8.46 5.29 2.81
CA PHE A 92 9.57 5.99 2.16
C PHE A 92 9.07 7.25 1.44
N THR A 93 10.00 8.15 1.17
CA THR A 93 9.72 9.36 0.39
C THR A 93 10.23 9.19 -1.03
N SER A 94 9.58 9.88 -1.95
CA SER A 94 10.05 10.00 -3.33
C SER A 94 9.81 11.43 -3.82
N LEU A 95 10.45 11.80 -4.93
CA LEU A 95 10.25 13.10 -5.56
C LEU A 95 9.42 12.91 -6.84
N ALA A 96 8.24 13.52 -6.87
CA ALA A 96 7.56 13.85 -8.12
C ALA A 96 8.14 15.17 -8.65
N ILE A 97 7.77 15.59 -9.85
CA ILE A 97 8.41 16.68 -10.59
C ILE A 97 8.81 17.89 -9.72
N ASP A 98 7.94 18.34 -8.82
CA ASP A 98 8.21 19.50 -7.94
C ASP A 98 7.83 19.26 -6.49
N THR A 99 7.48 18.04 -6.10
CA THR A 99 6.86 17.78 -4.81
C THR A 99 7.39 16.50 -4.19
N ALA A 100 7.73 16.57 -2.90
CA ALA A 100 8.03 15.37 -2.13
C ALA A 100 6.74 14.58 -1.87
N VAL A 101 6.78 13.28 -2.12
CA VAL A 101 5.67 12.36 -1.92
C VAL A 101 6.01 11.40 -0.79
N TYR A 102 5.05 11.22 0.11
CA TYR A 102 5.12 10.20 1.15
C TYR A 102 4.46 8.94 0.63
N ASN A 103 5.18 7.82 0.69
CA ASN A 103 4.69 6.54 0.19
C ASN A 103 4.60 5.55 1.35
N ILE A 104 3.48 4.84 1.41
CA ILE A 104 3.28 3.74 2.33
C ILE A 104 2.86 2.54 1.50
N GLN A 105 3.69 1.50 1.50
CA GLN A 105 3.33 0.21 0.89
C GLN A 105 3.09 -0.79 2.01
N PHE A 106 2.02 -1.55 1.87
CA PHE A 106 1.76 -2.64 2.80
C PHE A 106 1.57 -3.94 2.02
N HIS A 107 2.05 -5.02 2.61
CA HIS A 107 2.04 -6.34 2.00
C HIS A 107 1.53 -7.36 3.00
N ALA A 108 0.68 -8.25 2.54
CA ALA A 108 0.17 -9.36 3.34
C ALA A 108 0.17 -10.63 2.49
N SER A 109 0.34 -11.78 3.16
CA SER A 109 0.16 -13.07 2.52
C SER A 109 -1.29 -13.50 2.71
N ILE A 110 -2.04 -13.55 1.62
CA ILE A 110 -3.45 -13.95 1.61
C ILE A 110 -3.59 -15.20 0.75
N GLN A 111 -3.99 -16.31 1.36
CA GLN A 111 -4.07 -17.60 0.67
C GLN A 111 -2.74 -18.01 0.01
N GLY A 112 -1.63 -17.68 0.66
CA GLY A 112 -0.30 -17.99 0.15
C GLY A 112 0.20 -17.11 -0.99
N LYS A 113 -0.53 -16.07 -1.35
CA LYS A 113 -0.15 -15.12 -2.39
C LYS A 113 -0.06 -13.70 -1.83
N VAL A 114 0.55 -12.79 -2.57
CA VAL A 114 0.82 -11.43 -2.09
C VAL A 114 -0.35 -10.49 -2.38
N LEU A 115 -0.90 -9.89 -1.34
CA LEU A 115 -1.70 -8.69 -1.47
C LEU A 115 -0.79 -7.49 -1.23
N MET A 116 -0.69 -6.60 -2.20
CA MET A 116 0.08 -5.36 -2.10
C MET A 116 -0.86 -4.16 -2.12
N GLY A 117 -0.70 -3.28 -1.14
CA GLY A 117 -1.38 -1.99 -1.12
C GLY A 117 -0.37 -0.87 -1.22
N THR A 118 -0.73 0.18 -1.96
CA THR A 118 0.09 1.38 -2.10
C THR A 118 -0.75 2.59 -1.78
N ILE A 119 -0.27 3.41 -0.84
CA ILE A 119 -0.92 4.66 -0.47
C ILE A 119 0.13 5.74 -0.57
N ASN A 120 -0.18 6.82 -1.28
CA ASN A 120 0.72 7.95 -1.39
C ASN A 120 -0.05 9.27 -1.32
N PHE A 121 0.64 10.29 -0.85
CA PHE A 121 0.10 11.63 -0.67
C PHE A 121 1.25 12.63 -0.57
N PRO A 122 1.01 13.93 -0.75
CA PRO A 122 2.04 14.94 -0.57
C PRO A 122 2.67 14.89 0.81
N PHE A 123 4.00 14.98 0.87
CA PHE A 123 4.75 14.92 2.13
C PHE A 123 4.25 15.94 3.16
N SER A 124 3.81 17.11 2.70
CA SER A 124 3.27 18.16 3.58
C SER A 124 2.03 17.75 4.38
N ARG A 125 1.35 16.66 3.97
CA ARG A 125 0.14 16.16 4.65
C ARG A 125 0.41 14.98 5.58
N LYS A 126 1.68 14.61 5.79
CA LYS A 126 2.03 13.39 6.52
C LYS A 126 1.49 13.34 7.95
N GLU A 127 1.53 14.46 8.68
CA GLU A 127 1.10 14.47 10.08
C GLU A 127 -0.39 14.17 10.24
N ARG A 128 -1.19 14.63 9.30
CA ARG A 128 -2.62 14.38 9.29
C ARG A 128 -2.97 13.00 8.74
N LEU A 129 -2.29 12.57 7.67
CA LEU A 129 -2.70 11.39 6.91
C LEU A 129 -2.05 10.09 7.37
N VAL A 130 -0.84 10.10 7.93
CA VAL A 130 -0.20 8.86 8.40
C VAL A 130 -1.05 8.11 9.43
N PRO A 131 -1.61 8.76 10.46
CA PRO A 131 -2.49 8.04 11.40
C PRO A 131 -3.72 7.44 10.72
N LEU A 132 -4.34 8.15 9.78
CA LEU A 132 -5.49 7.66 9.03
C LEU A 132 -5.13 6.45 8.18
N VAL A 133 -4.00 6.50 7.50
CA VAL A 133 -3.50 5.38 6.68
C VAL A 133 -3.26 4.15 7.55
N ARG A 134 -2.70 4.31 8.76
CA ARG A 134 -2.51 3.19 9.67
C ARG A 134 -3.82 2.54 10.06
N GLU A 135 -4.87 3.33 10.30
CA GLU A 135 -6.21 2.79 10.56
C GLU A 135 -6.76 2.00 9.36
N ILE A 136 -6.53 2.50 8.16
CA ILE A 136 -6.93 1.80 6.94
C ILE A 136 -6.22 0.44 6.87
N ILE A 137 -4.92 0.41 7.07
CA ILE A 137 -4.11 -0.82 6.96
C ILE A 137 -4.53 -1.85 8.01
N ILE A 138 -4.67 -1.46 9.28
CA ILE A 138 -5.05 -2.41 10.33
C ILE A 138 -6.49 -2.92 10.21
N SER A 139 -7.31 -2.28 9.38
CA SER A 139 -8.66 -2.75 9.09
C SER A 139 -8.71 -3.92 8.12
N LEU A 140 -7.57 -4.31 7.54
CA LEU A 140 -7.49 -5.46 6.63
C LEU A 140 -7.97 -6.72 7.34
N LYS A 141 -8.82 -7.48 6.66
CA LYS A 141 -9.30 -8.77 7.15
C LYS A 141 -9.00 -9.86 6.12
N ASN A 142 -8.46 -10.96 6.60
CA ASN A 142 -8.31 -12.17 5.81
C ASN A 142 -9.52 -13.06 6.03
N LEU A 143 -10.48 -12.98 5.12
CA LEU A 143 -11.75 -13.70 5.25
C LEU A 143 -11.58 -15.23 5.25
N THR A 144 -10.50 -15.74 4.68
CA THR A 144 -10.22 -17.18 4.69
C THR A 144 -9.90 -17.71 6.07
N LYS A 145 -9.32 -16.90 6.96
CA LYS A 145 -9.05 -17.32 8.35
C LYS A 145 -10.31 -17.55 9.17
N LYS A 146 -11.42 -16.90 8.83
CA LYS A 146 -12.69 -17.06 9.53
C LYS A 146 -13.38 -18.39 9.21
N GLU A 147 -13.15 -18.93 8.02
CA GLU A 147 -13.71 -20.22 7.60
C GLU A 147 -13.02 -21.39 8.29
N GLU A 148 -11.76 -21.24 8.70
CA GLU A 148 -10.99 -22.28 9.38
C GLU A 148 -11.37 -22.46 10.86
N ILE A 149 -12.10 -21.53 11.45
CA ILE A 149 -12.46 -21.54 12.88
C ILE A 149 -13.79 -22.25 13.13
N ILE A 150 -14.50 -22.59 12.09
CA ILE A 150 -15.77 -23.29 12.14
C ILE A 150 -15.55 -24.79 11.97
#